data_8a1aefb41723063e450337866e1dbb97
#
_entry.id   8a1aefb41723063e450337866e1dbb97
#
_cell.length_a   1.000
_cell.length_b   1.000
_cell.length_c   1.000
_cell.angle_alpha   90.00
_cell.angle_beta   90.00
_cell.angle_gamma   90.00
#
_symmetry.space_group_name_H-M   'P 1'
#
loop_
_entity.id
_entity.type
_entity.pdbx_description
1 polymer ?
#
loop_
_entity_poly.entity_id
_entity_poly.type
_entity_poly.pdbx_seq_one_letter_code
_entity_poly.pdbx_strand_id
1 'polypeptide(L)'
;MAAPASLCERFPQVPVAQLLAGFVPPPHFVDARFSTYVPDPAAPSQAAAVGVLEGFAESLNQAHTGKRSWFRKASRSGGPAKLGVYLDGGFGVGKTHLLASLWFATAPAGKRAFGTFVEYTNLVGALGFEQTVVSLSEYSLVCIDEFELDDPGDTVLVSTLLGRLADAGVRVAATSNTLPDKLGEGRFAADDFLREIQGLAQSFDVVRIDGDDYRHRGLPTAPEPLPREVVIARARESMGASLDDYNQVLSHLVNVHPSRYGAMLDGV
;
A
#
# COMPACT_ATOMS: atom_id res chain seq x y z
N MET A 1 -7.83 -26.67 -30.44
CA MET A 1 -7.95 -25.63 -29.40
C MET A 1 -7.98 -24.30 -30.11
N ALA A 2 -8.88 -23.38 -29.77
CA ALA A 2 -8.87 -22.02 -30.33
C ALA A 2 -7.59 -21.31 -29.84
N ALA A 3 -7.02 -20.45 -30.70
CA ALA A 3 -5.93 -19.59 -30.30
C ALA A 3 -6.37 -18.68 -29.13
N PRO A 4 -5.49 -18.37 -28.16
CA PRO A 4 -5.83 -17.46 -27.07
C PRO A 4 -6.22 -16.09 -27.65
N ALA A 5 -7.25 -15.47 -27.08
CA ALA A 5 -7.68 -14.13 -27.47
C ALA A 5 -6.56 -13.12 -27.20
N SER A 6 -6.35 -12.17 -28.12
CA SER A 6 -5.43 -11.06 -27.94
C SER A 6 -5.77 -10.27 -26.69
N LEU A 7 -4.78 -9.70 -26.01
CA LEU A 7 -4.98 -8.80 -24.86
C LEU A 7 -5.89 -7.61 -25.25
N CYS A 8 -5.82 -7.15 -26.50
CA CYS A 8 -6.65 -6.05 -27.00
C CYS A 8 -8.14 -6.40 -27.12
N GLU A 9 -8.51 -7.66 -27.02
CA GLU A 9 -9.89 -8.16 -27.09
C GLU A 9 -10.48 -8.45 -25.71
N ARG A 10 -9.69 -8.28 -24.63
CA ARG A 10 -10.09 -8.61 -23.25
C ARG A 10 -10.66 -7.39 -22.52
N PHE A 11 -11.87 -7.53 -21.99
CA PHE A 11 -12.55 -6.54 -21.14
C PHE A 11 -13.04 -7.23 -19.86
N PRO A 12 -12.11 -7.57 -18.94
CA PRO A 12 -12.47 -8.36 -17.77
C PRO A 12 -13.40 -7.59 -16.82
N GLN A 13 -14.37 -8.31 -16.27
CA GLN A 13 -15.20 -7.84 -15.16
C GLN A 13 -14.69 -8.51 -13.88
N VAL A 14 -14.16 -7.71 -12.95
CA VAL A 14 -13.58 -8.23 -11.71
C VAL A 14 -14.54 -7.95 -10.55
N PRO A 15 -15.02 -8.98 -9.84
CA PRO A 15 -15.85 -8.80 -8.65
C PRO A 15 -15.13 -8.02 -7.55
N VAL A 16 -15.86 -7.22 -6.76
CA VAL A 16 -15.32 -6.43 -5.64
C VAL A 16 -14.46 -7.28 -4.68
N ALA A 17 -14.95 -8.47 -4.34
CA ALA A 17 -14.21 -9.38 -3.46
C ALA A 17 -12.86 -9.81 -4.03
N GLN A 18 -12.75 -9.99 -5.35
CA GLN A 18 -11.50 -10.33 -6.02
C GLN A 18 -10.55 -9.13 -6.06
N LEU A 19 -11.05 -7.91 -6.31
CA LEU A 19 -10.24 -6.70 -6.22
C LEU A 19 -9.63 -6.54 -4.82
N LEU A 20 -10.45 -6.70 -3.78
CA LEU A 20 -10.01 -6.58 -2.39
C LEU A 20 -9.07 -7.72 -1.96
N ALA A 21 -9.22 -8.92 -2.51
CA ALA A 21 -8.31 -10.04 -2.24
C ALA A 21 -6.87 -9.78 -2.70
N GLY A 22 -6.67 -8.87 -3.67
CA GLY A 22 -5.37 -8.42 -4.13
C GLY A 22 -4.65 -7.46 -3.18
N PHE A 23 -5.36 -6.90 -2.19
CA PHE A 23 -4.76 -5.97 -1.22
C PHE A 23 -3.98 -6.70 -0.12
N VAL A 24 -2.89 -7.32 -0.52
CA VAL A 24 -1.95 -8.09 0.31
C VAL A 24 -0.52 -7.62 0.05
N PRO A 25 0.42 -7.84 1.00
CA PRO A 25 1.83 -7.49 0.77
C PRO A 25 2.37 -8.11 -0.51
N PRO A 26 3.21 -7.36 -1.28
CA PRO A 26 3.83 -7.89 -2.50
C PRO A 26 4.63 -9.17 -2.26
N PRO A 27 4.79 -10.05 -3.27
CA PRO A 27 5.47 -11.34 -3.12
C PRO A 27 6.87 -11.27 -2.50
N HIS A 28 7.61 -10.17 -2.73
CA HIS A 28 8.93 -9.95 -2.14
C HIS A 28 8.90 -9.78 -0.62
N PHE A 29 7.74 -9.48 -0.03
CA PHE A 29 7.57 -9.25 1.40
C PHE A 29 6.73 -10.33 2.08
N VAL A 30 6.48 -11.48 1.44
CA VAL A 30 5.69 -12.57 2.01
C VAL A 30 6.28 -13.10 3.33
N ASP A 31 7.59 -13.04 3.48
CA ASP A 31 8.34 -13.46 4.68
C ASP A 31 8.73 -12.28 5.59
N ALA A 32 8.25 -11.06 5.31
CA ALA A 32 8.53 -9.91 6.14
C ALA A 32 7.90 -10.08 7.53
N ARG A 33 8.74 -9.97 8.57
CA ARG A 33 8.35 -10.01 9.98
C ARG A 33 9.22 -9.00 10.72
N PHE A 34 8.76 -8.51 11.86
CA PHE A 34 9.62 -7.66 12.71
C PHE A 34 10.94 -8.35 13.06
N SER A 35 10.93 -9.66 13.25
CA SER A 35 12.13 -10.46 13.51
C SER A 35 13.07 -10.62 12.32
N THR A 36 12.61 -10.39 11.09
CA THR A 36 13.46 -10.42 9.88
C THR A 36 13.98 -9.04 9.48
N TYR A 37 13.51 -7.99 10.13
CA TYR A 37 14.07 -6.66 9.98
C TYR A 37 15.36 -6.55 10.79
N VAL A 38 16.46 -6.15 10.17
CA VAL A 38 17.77 -6.02 10.82
C VAL A 38 18.08 -4.53 10.96
N PRO A 39 17.82 -3.92 12.14
CA PRO A 39 18.14 -2.52 12.39
C PRO A 39 19.64 -2.26 12.26
N ASP A 40 19.99 -1.12 11.69
CA ASP A 40 21.36 -0.64 11.70
C ASP A 40 21.70 -0.08 13.10
N PRO A 41 22.76 -0.58 13.76
CA PRO A 41 23.18 -0.02 15.05
C PRO A 41 23.53 1.47 14.99
N ALA A 42 23.94 1.99 13.82
CA ALA A 42 24.21 3.40 13.62
C ALA A 42 22.94 4.26 13.47
N ALA A 43 21.78 3.64 13.28
CA ALA A 43 20.49 4.30 13.11
C ALA A 43 19.47 3.83 14.18
N PRO A 44 19.55 4.31 15.43
CA PRO A 44 18.69 3.86 16.53
C PRO A 44 17.18 4.00 16.26
N SER A 45 16.78 4.94 15.38
CA SER A 45 15.40 5.14 14.96
C SER A 45 14.80 3.88 14.33
N GLN A 46 15.61 3.03 13.68
CA GLN A 46 15.16 1.79 13.08
C GLN A 46 14.65 0.78 14.12
N ALA A 47 15.43 0.57 15.19
CA ALA A 47 15.00 -0.30 16.30
C ALA A 47 13.80 0.28 17.06
N ALA A 48 13.77 1.60 17.25
CA ALA A 48 12.64 2.29 17.86
C ALA A 48 11.35 2.12 17.04
N ALA A 49 11.43 2.20 15.71
CA ALA A 49 10.31 1.99 14.82
C ALA A 49 9.71 0.57 14.94
N VAL A 50 10.54 -0.45 15.06
CA VAL A 50 10.09 -1.83 15.33
C VAL A 50 9.24 -1.86 16.59
N GLY A 51 9.76 -1.33 17.72
CA GLY A 51 9.03 -1.34 19.00
C GLY A 51 7.69 -0.59 18.95
N VAL A 52 7.63 0.54 18.24
CA VAL A 52 6.38 1.30 18.06
C VAL A 52 5.35 0.48 17.29
N LEU A 53 5.77 -0.19 16.20
CA LEU A 53 4.88 -0.97 15.35
C LEU A 53 4.43 -2.27 16.02
N GLU A 54 5.28 -2.92 16.80
CA GLU A 54 4.88 -4.07 17.63
C GLU A 54 3.79 -3.67 18.63
N GLY A 55 3.99 -2.56 19.35
CA GLY A 55 2.99 -2.02 20.27
C GLY A 55 1.67 -1.64 19.55
N PHE A 56 1.76 -1.11 18.34
CA PHE A 56 0.60 -0.81 17.52
C PHE A 56 -0.16 -2.08 17.11
N ALA A 57 0.54 -3.12 16.65
CA ALA A 57 -0.04 -4.43 16.33
C ALA A 57 -0.72 -5.08 17.54
N GLU A 58 -0.08 -5.03 18.71
CA GLU A 58 -0.66 -5.53 19.96
C GLU A 58 -1.96 -4.81 20.33
N SER A 59 -2.00 -3.48 20.15
CA SER A 59 -3.19 -2.66 20.42
C SER A 59 -4.37 -3.06 19.53
N LEU A 60 -4.10 -3.36 18.25
CA LEU A 60 -5.10 -3.84 17.29
C LEU A 60 -5.63 -5.22 17.70
N ASN A 61 -4.74 -6.14 18.03
CA ASN A 61 -5.08 -7.51 18.41
C ASN A 61 -5.90 -7.55 19.72
N GLN A 62 -5.61 -6.68 20.68
CA GLN A 62 -6.37 -6.55 21.92
C GLN A 62 -7.78 -5.99 21.69
N ALA A 63 -7.94 -5.05 20.77
CA ALA A 63 -9.25 -4.49 20.43
C ALA A 63 -10.21 -5.57 19.90
N HIS A 64 -9.70 -6.53 19.12
CA HIS A 64 -10.50 -7.65 18.58
C HIS A 64 -10.86 -8.73 19.60
N THR A 65 -10.06 -8.92 20.63
CA THR A 65 -10.32 -9.97 21.64
C THR A 65 -11.31 -9.56 22.72
N GLY A 66 -11.84 -8.34 22.68
CA GLY A 66 -12.77 -7.82 23.68
C GLY A 66 -12.17 -7.66 25.09
N LYS A 67 -10.89 -7.95 25.27
CA LYS A 67 -10.17 -7.72 26.52
C LYS A 67 -9.84 -6.24 26.67
N ARG A 68 -10.83 -5.42 27.10
CA ARG A 68 -10.55 -4.07 27.59
C ARG A 68 -9.56 -4.21 28.74
N SER A 69 -8.28 -3.92 28.49
CA SER A 69 -7.29 -3.85 29.55
C SER A 69 -7.72 -2.76 30.54
N TRP A 70 -8.06 -3.18 31.76
CA TRP A 70 -8.33 -2.31 32.91
C TRP A 70 -7.16 -1.35 33.22
N PHE A 71 -5.97 -1.64 32.69
CA PHE A 71 -4.73 -0.89 32.96
C PHE A 71 -4.49 0.34 32.06
N ARG A 72 -5.41 0.72 31.12
CA ARG A 72 -5.27 1.96 30.34
C ARG A 72 -5.71 3.20 31.13
N LYS A 73 -5.18 3.37 32.34
CA LYS A 73 -5.32 4.62 33.12
C LYS A 73 -4.03 5.47 33.12
N ALA A 74 -3.22 5.38 32.08
CA ALA A 74 -2.02 6.20 31.96
C ALA A 74 -1.72 6.52 30.50
N SER A 75 -2.43 7.45 29.93
CA SER A 75 -2.01 8.49 29.00
C SER A 75 -3.26 9.23 28.52
N ARG A 76 -3.84 10.03 29.43
CA ARG A 76 -4.78 11.09 29.07
C ARG A 76 -3.97 12.35 28.76
N SER A 77 -3.16 12.35 27.73
CA SER A 77 -2.90 13.56 26.97
C SER A 77 -4.14 13.79 26.12
N GLY A 78 -4.90 14.85 26.41
CA GLY A 78 -6.25 15.09 25.90
C GLY A 78 -6.27 15.55 24.43
N GLY A 79 -5.67 14.79 23.53
CA GLY A 79 -5.79 14.98 22.08
C GLY A 79 -6.76 13.97 21.45
N PRO A 80 -7.32 14.26 20.27
CA PRO A 80 -8.13 13.31 19.53
C PRO A 80 -7.34 12.01 19.29
N ALA A 81 -8.05 10.86 19.30
CA ALA A 81 -7.43 9.58 19.06
C ALA A 81 -6.80 9.58 17.66
N LYS A 82 -5.50 9.24 17.58
CA LYS A 82 -4.78 9.18 16.32
C LYS A 82 -5.38 8.09 15.41
N LEU A 83 -5.46 8.38 14.12
CA LEU A 83 -5.91 7.45 13.10
C LEU A 83 -4.98 6.23 13.02
N GLY A 84 -3.66 6.45 13.08
CA GLY A 84 -2.69 5.39 12.92
C GLY A 84 -1.25 5.85 13.03
N VAL A 85 -0.36 5.11 12.36
CA VAL A 85 1.08 5.37 12.31
C VAL A 85 1.51 5.74 10.88
N TYR A 86 2.48 6.65 10.79
CA TYR A 86 3.05 7.10 9.53
C TYR A 86 4.57 6.92 9.58
N LEU A 87 5.10 6.03 8.74
CA LEU A 87 6.52 5.74 8.65
C LEU A 87 7.17 6.69 7.65
N ASP A 88 7.95 7.63 8.18
CA ASP A 88 8.75 8.57 7.40
C ASP A 88 10.21 8.16 7.37
N GLY A 89 10.88 8.29 6.23
CA GLY A 89 12.29 7.99 6.10
C GLY A 89 12.76 7.96 4.65
N GLY A 90 14.07 7.97 4.44
CA GLY A 90 14.70 7.91 3.12
C GLY A 90 14.37 6.63 2.34
N PHE A 91 14.90 6.56 1.13
CA PHE A 91 14.78 5.36 0.30
C PHE A 91 15.56 4.21 0.92
N GLY A 92 15.04 2.99 0.78
CA GLY A 92 15.74 1.76 1.15
C GLY A 92 15.95 1.50 2.65
N VAL A 93 15.39 2.32 3.55
CA VAL A 93 15.50 2.09 5.01
C VAL A 93 14.56 0.98 5.53
N GLY A 94 13.79 0.34 4.66
CA GLY A 94 12.96 -0.82 5.00
C GLY A 94 11.54 -0.47 5.44
N LYS A 95 10.98 0.70 5.09
CA LYS A 95 9.60 1.09 5.44
C LYS A 95 8.57 0.07 4.99
N THR A 96 8.60 -0.34 3.72
CA THR A 96 7.68 -1.36 3.17
C THR A 96 7.81 -2.70 3.89
N HIS A 97 9.05 -3.11 4.28
CA HIS A 97 9.28 -4.31 5.08
C HIS A 97 8.57 -4.22 6.44
N LEU A 98 8.71 -3.09 7.13
CA LEU A 98 8.07 -2.84 8.43
C LEU A 98 6.54 -2.75 8.29
N LEU A 99 6.03 -2.14 7.24
CA LEU A 99 4.59 -2.07 6.97
C LEU A 99 4.00 -3.46 6.70
N ALA A 100 4.70 -4.28 5.90
CA ALA A 100 4.32 -5.69 5.68
C ALA A 100 4.41 -6.51 6.97
N SER A 101 5.47 -6.30 7.79
CA SER A 101 5.59 -6.94 9.10
C SER A 101 4.41 -6.63 10.02
N LEU A 102 3.97 -5.38 10.05
CA LEU A 102 2.78 -4.96 10.79
C LEU A 102 1.53 -5.68 10.28
N TRP A 103 1.35 -5.74 8.95
CA TRP A 103 0.24 -6.45 8.34
C TRP A 103 0.21 -7.92 8.77
N PHE A 104 1.35 -8.61 8.78
CA PHE A 104 1.43 -10.01 9.23
C PHE A 104 1.27 -10.18 10.75
N ALA A 105 1.70 -9.21 11.55
CA ALA A 105 1.59 -9.25 13.01
C ALA A 105 0.17 -8.99 13.52
N THR A 106 -0.68 -8.34 12.70
CA THR A 106 -2.07 -8.09 13.04
C THR A 106 -2.87 -9.38 12.90
N ALA A 107 -3.65 -9.72 13.95
CA ALA A 107 -4.37 -10.99 14.00
C ALA A 107 -5.36 -11.18 12.85
N PRO A 108 -5.53 -12.43 12.33
CA PRO A 108 -6.43 -12.73 11.23
C PRO A 108 -7.93 -12.50 11.52
N ALA A 109 -8.30 -12.32 12.80
CA ALA A 109 -9.69 -12.08 13.20
C ALA A 109 -10.25 -10.76 12.65
N GLY A 110 -9.39 -9.79 12.31
CA GLY A 110 -9.77 -8.57 11.61
C GLY A 110 -9.29 -8.60 10.16
N LYS A 111 -10.14 -8.17 9.24
CA LYS A 111 -9.71 -7.96 7.85
C LYS A 111 -8.62 -6.90 7.82
N ARG A 112 -7.63 -7.10 6.99
CA ARG A 112 -6.50 -6.19 6.80
C ARG A 112 -6.20 -6.04 5.32
N ALA A 113 -5.98 -4.82 4.86
CA ALA A 113 -5.64 -4.50 3.49
C ALA A 113 -4.22 -3.95 3.42
N PHE A 114 -3.51 -4.25 2.34
CA PHE A 114 -2.20 -3.70 2.01
C PHE A 114 -2.20 -3.31 0.54
N GLY A 115 -1.84 -2.09 0.24
CA GLY A 115 -1.72 -1.61 -1.12
C GLY A 115 -0.92 -0.31 -1.16
N THR A 116 -0.50 0.08 -2.36
CA THR A 116 0.09 1.39 -2.60
C THR A 116 -1.00 2.47 -2.60
N PHE A 117 -0.59 3.72 -2.42
CA PHE A 117 -1.49 4.86 -2.56
C PHE A 117 -2.27 4.83 -3.89
N VAL A 118 -1.57 4.55 -4.99
CA VAL A 118 -2.15 4.46 -6.34
C VAL A 118 -3.17 3.32 -6.45
N GLU A 119 -2.94 2.18 -5.81
CA GLU A 119 -3.92 1.08 -5.80
C GLU A 119 -5.20 1.46 -5.08
N TYR A 120 -5.13 2.23 -3.98
CA TYR A 120 -6.33 2.71 -3.29
C TYR A 120 -7.09 3.77 -4.11
N THR A 121 -6.41 4.70 -4.77
CA THR A 121 -7.08 5.65 -5.68
C THR A 121 -7.71 4.93 -6.86
N ASN A 122 -7.05 3.93 -7.43
CA ASN A 122 -7.60 3.06 -8.46
C ASN A 122 -8.80 2.24 -7.96
N LEU A 123 -8.79 1.78 -6.73
CA LEU A 123 -9.93 1.08 -6.12
C LEU A 123 -11.16 2.00 -6.04
N VAL A 124 -10.95 3.26 -5.64
CA VAL A 124 -12.02 4.28 -5.65
C VAL A 124 -12.54 4.51 -7.06
N GLY A 125 -11.66 4.59 -8.06
CA GLY A 125 -12.05 4.73 -9.46
C GLY A 125 -12.86 3.53 -9.98
N ALA A 126 -12.53 2.31 -9.54
CA ALA A 126 -13.18 1.08 -9.98
C ALA A 126 -14.55 0.84 -9.32
N LEU A 127 -14.68 1.15 -8.03
CA LEU A 127 -15.88 0.87 -7.24
C LEU A 127 -16.77 2.09 -7.01
N GLY A 128 -16.22 3.28 -7.16
CA GLY A 128 -16.79 4.52 -6.65
C GLY A 128 -16.48 4.73 -5.17
N PHE A 129 -16.52 5.99 -4.74
CA PHE A 129 -16.09 6.39 -3.40
C PHE A 129 -16.87 5.70 -2.27
N GLU A 130 -18.19 5.76 -2.30
CA GLU A 130 -19.04 5.20 -1.23
C GLU A 130 -18.90 3.68 -1.10
N GLN A 131 -18.82 2.97 -2.23
CA GLN A 131 -18.62 1.51 -2.19
C GLN A 131 -17.25 1.14 -1.64
N THR A 132 -16.22 1.92 -1.93
CA THR A 132 -14.88 1.74 -1.38
C THR A 132 -14.88 1.95 0.13
N VAL A 133 -15.50 3.05 0.62
CA VAL A 133 -15.66 3.30 2.06
C VAL A 133 -16.37 2.14 2.73
N VAL A 134 -17.52 1.71 2.23
CA VAL A 134 -18.28 0.59 2.80
C VAL A 134 -17.43 -0.67 2.86
N SER A 135 -16.75 -1.00 1.77
CA SER A 135 -15.91 -2.21 1.69
C SER A 135 -14.73 -2.20 2.65
N LEU A 136 -14.02 -1.06 2.76
CA LEU A 136 -12.86 -0.93 3.63
C LEU A 136 -13.24 -0.70 5.11
N SER A 137 -14.45 -0.22 5.40
CA SER A 137 -14.93 -0.05 6.79
C SER A 137 -15.09 -1.36 7.56
N GLU A 138 -15.09 -2.50 6.86
CA GLU A 138 -15.06 -3.82 7.48
C GLU A 138 -13.66 -4.27 7.93
N TYR A 139 -12.63 -3.48 7.62
CA TYR A 139 -11.23 -3.80 7.91
C TYR A 139 -10.82 -3.20 9.26
N SER A 140 -9.93 -3.89 9.96
CA SER A 140 -9.32 -3.39 11.18
C SER A 140 -8.07 -2.57 10.93
N LEU A 141 -7.37 -2.89 9.83
CA LEU A 141 -6.12 -2.24 9.44
C LEU A 141 -6.09 -2.04 7.91
N VAL A 142 -5.75 -0.82 7.51
CA VAL A 142 -5.43 -0.45 6.13
C VAL A 142 -3.98 0.02 6.09
N CYS A 143 -3.13 -0.70 5.37
CA CYS A 143 -1.73 -0.36 5.13
C CYS A 143 -1.60 0.31 3.76
N ILE A 144 -1.06 1.53 3.72
CA ILE A 144 -0.87 2.31 2.50
C ILE A 144 0.64 2.51 2.29
N ASP A 145 1.19 1.84 1.30
CA ASP A 145 2.59 2.00 0.93
C ASP A 145 2.75 3.16 -0.08
N GLU A 146 3.89 3.84 -0.03
CA GLU A 146 4.21 4.97 -0.92
C GLU A 146 3.12 6.06 -0.91
N PHE A 147 2.78 6.55 0.28
CA PHE A 147 1.78 7.60 0.46
C PHE A 147 2.34 8.95 -0.03
N GLU A 148 1.99 9.32 -1.25
CA GLU A 148 2.42 10.57 -1.88
C GLU A 148 1.20 11.34 -2.41
N LEU A 149 1.16 12.66 -2.19
CA LEU A 149 0.08 13.53 -2.67
C LEU A 149 0.61 14.37 -3.83
N ASP A 150 0.51 13.84 -5.04
CA ASP A 150 1.01 14.47 -6.24
C ASP A 150 -0.04 15.35 -6.95
N ASP A 151 -1.32 15.10 -6.69
CA ASP A 151 -2.46 15.79 -7.31
C ASP A 151 -3.40 16.34 -6.22
N PRO A 152 -3.93 17.57 -6.40
CA PRO A 152 -4.91 18.14 -5.46
C PRO A 152 -6.19 17.31 -5.31
N GLY A 153 -6.65 16.67 -6.38
CA GLY A 153 -7.82 15.78 -6.34
C GLY A 153 -7.60 14.59 -5.43
N ASP A 154 -6.41 14.02 -5.47
CA ASP A 154 -6.01 12.91 -4.59
C ASP A 154 -5.97 13.35 -3.12
N THR A 155 -5.55 14.58 -2.83
CA THR A 155 -5.53 15.13 -1.46
C THR A 155 -6.92 15.14 -0.84
N VAL A 156 -7.91 15.67 -1.55
CA VAL A 156 -9.31 15.71 -1.07
C VAL A 156 -9.91 14.32 -0.98
N LEU A 157 -9.70 13.51 -2.00
CA LEU A 157 -10.22 12.15 -2.06
C LEU A 157 -9.71 11.32 -0.88
N VAL A 158 -8.39 11.33 -0.63
CA VAL A 158 -7.78 10.52 0.41
C VAL A 158 -8.06 11.06 1.80
N SER A 159 -8.01 12.38 2.03
CA SER A 159 -8.36 12.95 3.33
C SER A 159 -9.80 12.59 3.71
N THR A 160 -10.71 12.64 2.75
CA THR A 160 -12.11 12.26 2.96
C THR A 160 -12.24 10.75 3.21
N LEU A 161 -11.56 9.93 2.43
CA LEU A 161 -11.55 8.46 2.61
C LEU A 161 -11.04 8.08 4.01
N LEU A 162 -9.87 8.59 4.39
CA LEU A 162 -9.26 8.29 5.69
C LEU A 162 -10.11 8.79 6.85
N GLY A 163 -10.75 9.96 6.73
CA GLY A 163 -11.71 10.45 7.72
C GLY A 163 -12.88 9.49 7.91
N ARG A 164 -13.50 9.03 6.80
CA ARG A 164 -14.61 8.07 6.85
C ARG A 164 -14.19 6.71 7.44
N LEU A 165 -12.99 6.24 7.14
CA LEU A 165 -12.43 5.02 7.72
C LEU A 165 -12.14 5.18 9.21
N ALA A 166 -11.64 6.34 9.64
CA ALA A 166 -11.44 6.65 11.06
C ALA A 166 -12.76 6.62 11.84
N ASP A 167 -13.82 7.22 11.28
CA ASP A 167 -15.16 7.22 11.87
C ASP A 167 -15.74 5.79 12.01
N ALA A 168 -15.38 4.90 11.07
CA ALA A 168 -15.72 3.48 11.12
C ALA A 168 -14.82 2.67 12.09
N GLY A 169 -13.80 3.29 12.69
CA GLY A 169 -12.87 2.64 13.63
C GLY A 169 -11.74 1.86 12.96
N VAL A 170 -11.55 2.02 11.65
CA VAL A 170 -10.42 1.43 10.91
C VAL A 170 -9.14 2.16 11.29
N ARG A 171 -8.07 1.40 11.54
CA ARG A 171 -6.75 1.97 11.81
C ARG A 171 -5.91 1.96 10.53
N VAL A 172 -5.05 2.95 10.38
CA VAL A 172 -4.24 3.13 9.17
C VAL A 172 -2.76 3.12 9.52
N ALA A 173 -1.97 2.47 8.67
CA ALA A 173 -0.52 2.58 8.69
C ALA A 173 -0.06 3.00 7.29
N ALA A 174 0.76 4.03 7.20
CA ALA A 174 1.24 4.53 5.92
C ALA A 174 2.76 4.64 5.89
N THR A 175 3.37 4.53 4.70
CA THR A 175 4.79 4.83 4.48
C THR A 175 4.94 5.94 3.46
N SER A 176 5.94 6.79 3.62
CA SER A 176 6.31 7.79 2.62
C SER A 176 7.79 8.14 2.72
N ASN A 177 8.30 8.79 1.68
CA ASN A 177 9.61 9.46 1.69
C ASN A 177 9.48 10.94 2.09
N THR A 178 8.26 11.40 2.32
CA THR A 178 7.92 12.80 2.61
C THR A 178 7.22 12.87 3.97
N LEU A 179 7.64 13.82 4.81
CA LEU A 179 6.94 14.08 6.08
C LEU A 179 5.47 14.46 5.83
N PRO A 180 4.54 14.07 6.72
CA PRO A 180 3.10 14.34 6.51
C PRO A 180 2.76 15.82 6.33
N ASP A 181 3.46 16.73 7.03
CA ASP A 181 3.28 18.19 6.93
C ASP A 181 3.89 18.80 5.66
N LYS A 182 4.70 18.01 4.93
CA LYS A 182 5.33 18.38 3.66
C LYS A 182 4.74 17.67 2.45
N LEU A 183 3.71 16.86 2.64
CA LEU A 183 2.99 16.22 1.55
C LEU A 183 2.46 17.28 0.59
N GLY A 184 2.70 17.08 -0.70
CA GLY A 184 2.31 18.04 -1.74
C GLY A 184 3.20 19.29 -1.84
N GLU A 185 4.24 19.46 -1.02
CA GLU A 185 5.15 20.61 -1.08
C GLU A 185 5.77 20.71 -2.48
N GLY A 186 5.71 21.93 -3.09
CA GLY A 186 6.19 22.17 -4.44
C GLY A 186 5.30 21.62 -5.57
N ARG A 187 4.14 21.05 -5.27
CA ARG A 187 3.16 20.59 -6.26
C ARG A 187 2.18 21.71 -6.62
N PHE A 188 1.51 21.54 -7.75
CA PHE A 188 0.51 22.51 -8.21
C PHE A 188 -0.64 22.64 -7.19
N ALA A 189 -0.99 23.87 -6.81
CA ALA A 189 -2.10 24.19 -5.91
C ALA A 189 -2.02 23.59 -4.47
N ALA A 190 -0.84 23.15 -4.00
CA ALA A 190 -0.69 22.60 -2.65
C ALA A 190 -1.15 23.59 -1.56
N ASP A 191 -0.95 24.89 -1.76
CA ASP A 191 -1.37 25.94 -0.82
C ASP A 191 -2.89 25.99 -0.62
N ASP A 192 -3.67 25.61 -1.62
CA ASP A 192 -5.13 25.59 -1.56
C ASP A 192 -5.67 24.44 -0.69
N PHE A 193 -4.85 23.40 -0.45
CA PHE A 193 -5.20 22.20 0.31
C PHE A 193 -4.40 22.03 1.61
N LEU A 194 -3.73 23.08 2.06
CA LEU A 194 -2.91 23.06 3.29
C LEU A 194 -3.69 22.57 4.52
N ARG A 195 -4.98 22.89 4.62
CA ARG A 195 -5.80 22.47 5.74
C ARG A 195 -5.99 20.95 5.75
N GLU A 196 -6.28 20.37 4.62
CA GLU A 196 -6.48 18.94 4.44
C GLU A 196 -5.17 18.18 4.72
N ILE A 197 -4.05 18.66 4.19
CA ILE A 197 -2.70 18.12 4.43
C ILE A 197 -2.34 18.18 5.93
N GLN A 198 -2.56 19.33 6.57
CA GLN A 198 -2.31 19.49 8.01
C GLN A 198 -3.24 18.59 8.86
N GLY A 199 -4.49 18.45 8.46
CA GLY A 199 -5.43 17.53 9.11
C GLY A 199 -4.97 16.09 9.04
N LEU A 200 -4.49 15.65 7.88
CA LEU A 200 -3.88 14.33 7.69
C LEU A 200 -2.63 14.16 8.56
N ALA A 201 -1.71 15.12 8.53
CA ALA A 201 -0.48 15.09 9.31
C ALA A 201 -0.75 14.94 10.82
N GLN A 202 -1.74 15.68 11.34
CA GLN A 202 -2.12 15.61 12.75
C GLN A 202 -2.81 14.29 13.14
N SER A 203 -3.37 13.59 12.18
CA SER A 203 -4.10 12.34 12.41
C SER A 203 -3.19 11.13 12.66
N PHE A 204 -1.89 11.22 12.37
CA PHE A 204 -0.94 10.13 12.53
C PHE A 204 0.07 10.35 13.66
N ASP A 205 0.53 9.24 14.23
CA ASP A 205 1.78 9.21 14.97
C ASP A 205 2.93 8.97 13.99
N VAL A 206 3.79 9.98 13.83
CA VAL A 206 4.91 9.92 12.87
C VAL A 206 6.07 9.15 13.49
N VAL A 207 6.55 8.14 12.76
CA VAL A 207 7.67 7.30 13.14
C VAL A 207 8.79 7.51 12.12
N ARG A 208 9.83 8.24 12.53
CA ARG A 208 11.01 8.51 11.71
C ARG A 208 11.93 7.30 11.66
N ILE A 209 12.38 6.95 10.46
CA ILE A 209 13.33 5.86 10.20
C ILE A 209 14.50 6.43 9.41
N ASP A 210 15.64 6.59 10.07
CA ASP A 210 16.88 7.06 9.46
C ASP A 210 17.74 5.87 9.01
N GLY A 211 18.71 6.13 8.14
CA GLY A 211 19.69 5.14 7.69
C GLY A 211 19.96 5.20 6.20
N ASP A 212 20.94 4.43 5.77
CA ASP A 212 21.34 4.31 4.38
C ASP A 212 20.44 3.32 3.61
N ASP A 213 20.41 3.49 2.29
CA ASP A 213 19.63 2.61 1.40
C ASP A 213 20.15 1.16 1.44
N TYR A 214 19.34 0.30 2.05
CA TYR A 214 19.65 -1.13 2.23
C TYR A 214 19.74 -1.90 0.90
N ARG A 215 19.12 -1.40 -0.16
CA ARG A 215 19.09 -2.05 -1.48
C ARG A 215 20.46 -2.14 -2.16
N HIS A 216 21.42 -1.34 -1.74
CA HIS A 216 22.79 -1.40 -2.25
C HIS A 216 23.64 -2.50 -1.61
N ARG A 217 23.14 -3.23 -0.60
CA ARG A 217 23.86 -4.31 0.07
C ARG A 217 23.70 -5.62 -0.70
N GLY A 218 24.60 -5.88 -1.65
CA GLY A 218 24.80 -7.24 -2.20
C GLY A 218 23.78 -7.71 -3.24
N LEU A 219 23.15 -6.82 -3.98
CA LEU A 219 22.31 -7.24 -5.11
C LEU A 219 23.19 -7.82 -6.22
N PRO A 220 22.87 -9.03 -6.72
CA PRO A 220 23.49 -9.53 -7.94
C PRO A 220 23.13 -8.59 -9.11
N THR A 221 24.08 -8.40 -10.02
CA THR A 221 23.83 -7.66 -11.27
C THR A 221 22.62 -8.28 -11.98
N ALA A 222 21.68 -7.43 -12.40
CA ALA A 222 20.52 -7.91 -13.14
C ALA A 222 20.99 -8.70 -14.38
N PRO A 223 20.38 -9.86 -14.67
CA PRO A 223 20.72 -10.62 -15.86
C PRO A 223 20.48 -9.77 -17.11
N GLU A 224 21.32 -9.94 -18.13
CA GLU A 224 21.10 -9.26 -19.41
C GLU A 224 19.73 -9.64 -20.00
N PRO A 225 19.01 -8.66 -20.58
CA PRO A 225 17.75 -8.93 -21.25
C PRO A 225 17.92 -10.00 -22.35
N LEU A 226 16.99 -10.93 -22.43
CA LEU A 226 17.01 -11.92 -23.51
C LEU A 226 16.84 -11.24 -24.87
N PRO A 227 17.59 -11.67 -25.91
CA PRO A 227 17.37 -11.21 -27.27
C PRO A 227 15.92 -11.41 -27.71
N ARG A 228 15.37 -10.44 -28.47
CA ARG A 228 13.99 -10.47 -28.93
C ARG A 228 13.59 -11.78 -29.59
N GLU A 229 14.48 -12.35 -30.42
CA GLU A 229 14.26 -13.59 -31.13
C GLU A 229 14.05 -14.78 -30.18
N VAL A 230 14.80 -14.80 -29.06
CA VAL A 230 14.70 -15.84 -28.03
C VAL A 230 13.34 -15.70 -27.29
N VAL A 231 12.91 -14.48 -27.00
CA VAL A 231 11.61 -14.23 -26.35
C VAL A 231 10.47 -14.70 -27.27
N ILE A 232 10.52 -14.32 -28.55
CA ILE A 232 9.52 -14.73 -29.54
C ILE A 232 9.48 -16.25 -29.71
N ALA A 233 10.65 -16.90 -29.77
CA ALA A 233 10.73 -18.36 -29.90
C ALA A 233 10.07 -19.05 -28.70
N ARG A 234 10.41 -18.62 -27.47
CA ARG A 234 9.81 -19.16 -26.24
C ARG A 234 8.29 -18.94 -26.17
N ALA A 235 7.82 -17.73 -26.55
CA ALA A 235 6.41 -17.45 -26.58
C ALA A 235 5.64 -18.35 -27.56
N ARG A 236 6.21 -18.64 -28.71
CA ARG A 236 5.60 -19.56 -29.72
C ARG A 236 5.56 -21.01 -29.25
N GLU A 237 6.51 -21.42 -28.43
CA GLU A 237 6.56 -22.78 -27.85
C GLU A 237 5.60 -22.94 -26.67
N SER A 238 5.21 -21.83 -26.03
CA SER A 238 4.29 -21.86 -24.89
C SER A 238 2.84 -22.01 -25.37
N MET A 239 2.16 -23.04 -24.92
CA MET A 239 0.73 -23.20 -25.17
C MET A 239 -0.03 -22.10 -24.42
N GLY A 240 -0.85 -21.33 -25.15
CA GLY A 240 -1.65 -20.27 -24.57
C GLY A 240 -1.05 -18.86 -24.63
N ALA A 241 0.17 -18.71 -25.15
CA ALA A 241 0.75 -17.38 -25.35
C ALA A 241 0.18 -16.68 -26.60
N SER A 242 -0.12 -15.40 -26.50
CA SER A 242 -0.37 -14.50 -27.63
C SER A 242 0.84 -13.60 -27.86
N LEU A 243 0.99 -13.11 -29.09
CA LEU A 243 1.97 -12.09 -29.45
C LEU A 243 1.20 -10.81 -29.78
N ASP A 244 1.28 -9.84 -28.89
CA ASP A 244 0.62 -8.57 -29.06
C ASP A 244 1.65 -7.46 -29.35
N ASP A 245 1.27 -6.47 -30.16
CA ASP A 245 2.10 -5.30 -30.39
C ASP A 245 1.97 -4.34 -29.19
N TYR A 246 3.11 -3.88 -28.66
CA TYR A 246 3.17 -3.02 -27.48
C TYR A 246 2.30 -1.76 -27.62
N ASN A 247 2.33 -1.09 -28.77
CA ASN A 247 1.58 0.16 -28.94
C ASN A 247 0.08 -0.10 -29.02
N GLN A 248 -0.34 -1.23 -29.59
CA GLN A 248 -1.73 -1.65 -29.61
C GLN A 248 -2.24 -1.97 -28.22
N VAL A 249 -1.47 -2.72 -27.42
CA VAL A 249 -1.79 -3.00 -26.01
C VAL A 249 -1.88 -1.71 -25.22
N LEU A 250 -0.90 -0.80 -25.34
CA LEU A 250 -0.91 0.48 -24.65
C LEU A 250 -2.16 1.32 -24.99
N SER A 251 -2.51 1.39 -26.27
CA SER A 251 -3.73 2.10 -26.74
C SER A 251 -5.00 1.47 -26.18
N HIS A 252 -5.03 0.15 -26.03
CA HIS A 252 -6.16 -0.57 -25.44
C HIS A 252 -6.28 -0.32 -23.93
N LEU A 253 -5.15 -0.27 -23.21
CA LEU A 253 -5.10 -0.04 -21.76
C LEU A 253 -5.73 1.31 -21.36
N VAL A 254 -5.72 2.32 -22.22
CA VAL A 254 -6.41 3.61 -21.98
C VAL A 254 -7.91 3.40 -21.72
N ASN A 255 -8.51 2.36 -22.29
CA ASN A 255 -9.93 2.04 -22.16
C ASN A 255 -10.23 1.03 -21.03
N VAL A 256 -9.20 0.55 -20.32
CA VAL A 256 -9.32 -0.41 -19.22
C VAL A 256 -8.87 0.25 -17.93
N HIS A 257 -9.71 0.20 -16.89
CA HIS A 257 -9.34 0.78 -15.60
C HIS A 257 -8.12 0.04 -15.02
N PRO A 258 -7.10 0.74 -14.45
CA PRO A 258 -5.86 0.13 -13.97
C PRO A 258 -6.04 -1.03 -12.98
N SER A 259 -7.07 -0.98 -12.10
CA SER A 259 -7.39 -2.08 -11.18
C SER A 259 -7.74 -3.42 -11.86
N ARG A 260 -7.94 -3.42 -13.17
CA ARG A 260 -8.29 -4.60 -13.97
C ARG A 260 -7.14 -5.15 -14.80
N TYR A 261 -5.96 -4.48 -14.79
CA TYR A 261 -4.83 -4.90 -15.61
C TYR A 261 -4.36 -6.32 -15.26
N GLY A 262 -4.32 -6.69 -13.98
CA GLY A 262 -3.95 -8.04 -13.57
C GLY A 262 -4.86 -9.12 -14.14
N ALA A 263 -6.17 -8.85 -14.22
CA ALA A 263 -7.13 -9.80 -14.79
C ALA A 263 -7.04 -9.93 -16.32
N MET A 264 -6.42 -8.96 -17.02
CA MET A 264 -6.12 -9.09 -18.46
C MET A 264 -5.04 -10.13 -18.71
N LEU A 265 -4.13 -10.32 -17.74
CA LEU A 265 -2.99 -11.25 -17.82
C LEU A 265 -3.34 -12.63 -17.26
N ASP A 266 -4.58 -12.84 -16.81
CA ASP A 266 -5.01 -14.10 -16.22
C ASP A 266 -4.75 -15.28 -17.18
N GLY A 267 -3.95 -16.24 -16.72
CA GLY A 267 -3.54 -17.39 -17.53
C GLY A 267 -2.34 -17.16 -18.45
N VAL A 268 -1.58 -16.06 -18.30
CA VAL A 268 -0.32 -15.79 -19.01
C VAL A 268 0.87 -16.10 -18.14
#